data_d99bbc7618a71eabf7af17aa34132379
#
_entry.id   d99bbc7618a71eabf7af17aa34132379
#
_cell.length_a   1.000
_cell.length_b   1.000
_cell.length_c   1.000
_cell.angle_alpha   90.00
_cell.angle_beta   90.00
_cell.angle_gamma   90.00
#
_symmetry.space_group_name_H-M   'P 1'
#
loop_
_entity.id
_entity.type
_entity.pdbx_description
1 polymer ?
#
loop_
_entity_poly.entity_id
_entity_poly.type
_entity_poly.pdbx_seq_one_letter_code
_entity_poly.pdbx_strand_id
1 'polypeptide(L)'
;MFFQPDNAWVGDVIPFERDGEFWLFYLREVRDDPEAGSAWDVVTTRDFVTFTDRGTAIPAGEPDAPDFNAYTGSVVTGPDGTDHLFYTGHNPRIVGPDGETPLQIVMHATSRDGLTSWVKHPELSFGATEGYEAGDWRDPFVFKAAEGQPWRMLLAARHAAGPRRRRGVIAQMQSDDLMTWRPVEAFWDPRRYV
;
A
#
# COMPACT_ATOMS: atom_id res chain seq x y z
N MET A 1 -3.62 -6.12 -26.46
CA MET A 1 -2.32 -6.75 -26.10
C MET A 1 -2.29 -6.81 -24.60
N PHE A 2 -1.81 -7.88 -24.00
CA PHE A 2 -1.69 -8.00 -22.55
C PHE A 2 -0.23 -7.74 -22.18
N PHE A 3 0.01 -6.91 -21.15
CA PHE A 3 1.32 -6.78 -20.55
C PHE A 3 1.54 -7.94 -19.57
N GLN A 4 2.71 -8.56 -19.64
CA GLN A 4 3.19 -9.53 -18.64
C GLN A 4 4.71 -9.42 -18.55
N PRO A 5 5.28 -9.29 -17.33
CA PRO A 5 6.72 -9.28 -17.15
C PRO A 5 7.32 -10.67 -17.39
N ASP A 6 8.59 -10.72 -17.77
CA ASP A 6 9.33 -11.97 -17.89
C ASP A 6 9.50 -12.63 -16.52
N ASN A 7 9.25 -13.94 -16.44
CA ASN A 7 9.46 -14.77 -15.24
C ASN A 7 8.75 -14.28 -13.97
N ALA A 8 7.60 -13.57 -14.13
CA ALA A 8 6.81 -13.08 -13.02
C ALA A 8 5.33 -12.96 -13.38
N TRP A 9 4.49 -12.79 -12.37
CA TRP A 9 3.08 -12.48 -12.52
C TRP A 9 2.82 -11.02 -12.13
N VAL A 10 1.83 -10.44 -12.77
CA VAL A 10 1.26 -9.15 -12.36
C VAL A 10 0.22 -9.44 -11.29
N GLY A 11 0.47 -8.95 -10.09
CA GLY A 11 -0.54 -8.88 -9.02
C GLY A 11 -1.41 -7.63 -9.15
N ASP A 12 -1.79 -7.04 -8.02
CA ASP A 12 -2.61 -5.84 -8.00
C ASP A 12 -1.95 -4.69 -8.76
N VAL A 13 -2.74 -3.97 -9.55
CA VAL A 13 -2.28 -2.80 -10.31
C VAL A 13 -2.72 -1.53 -9.60
N ILE A 14 -1.76 -0.64 -9.36
CA ILE A 14 -1.94 0.65 -8.70
C ILE A 14 -1.72 1.74 -9.75
N PRO A 15 -2.79 2.34 -10.31
CA PRO A 15 -2.67 3.37 -11.33
C PRO A 15 -2.39 4.74 -10.72
N PHE A 16 -1.52 5.48 -11.37
CA PHE A 16 -1.27 6.90 -11.12
C PHE A 16 -1.15 7.63 -12.46
N GLU A 17 -1.72 8.82 -12.58
CA GLU A 17 -1.69 9.61 -13.82
C GLU A 17 -0.91 10.90 -13.59
N ARG A 18 -0.04 11.21 -14.56
CA ARG A 18 0.69 12.48 -14.62
C ARG A 18 0.90 12.91 -16.06
N ASP A 19 0.48 14.12 -16.38
CA ASP A 19 0.71 14.76 -17.70
C ASP A 19 0.25 13.91 -18.89
N GLY A 20 -0.88 13.21 -18.74
CA GLY A 20 -1.44 12.32 -19.76
C GLY A 20 -0.68 11.01 -19.93
N GLU A 21 0.20 10.66 -19.02
CA GLU A 21 0.87 9.38 -18.94
C GLU A 21 0.40 8.61 -17.71
N PHE A 22 -0.04 7.37 -17.92
CA PHE A 22 -0.44 6.47 -16.85
C PHE A 22 0.77 5.67 -16.38
N TRP A 23 1.09 5.80 -15.10
CA TRP A 23 2.06 5.00 -14.39
C TRP A 23 1.31 3.87 -13.72
N LEU A 24 1.51 2.66 -14.20
CA LEU A 24 0.86 1.45 -13.70
C LEU A 24 1.88 0.69 -12.85
N PHE A 25 1.88 0.99 -11.57
CA PHE A 25 2.62 0.18 -10.61
C PHE A 25 1.89 -1.14 -10.42
N TYR A 26 2.63 -2.22 -10.24
CA TYR A 26 2.03 -3.53 -10.02
C TYR A 26 2.88 -4.37 -9.09
N LEU A 27 2.23 -5.28 -8.38
CA LEU A 27 2.92 -6.26 -7.57
C LEU A 27 3.59 -7.27 -8.50
N ARG A 28 4.91 -7.31 -8.45
CA ARG A 28 5.70 -8.32 -9.17
C ARG A 28 5.80 -9.57 -8.30
N GLU A 29 5.10 -10.62 -8.71
CA GLU A 29 5.04 -11.87 -7.98
C GLU A 29 5.88 -12.96 -8.66
N VAL A 30 6.93 -13.45 -7.99
CA VAL A 30 7.71 -14.62 -8.42
C VAL A 30 7.15 -15.84 -7.69
N ARG A 31 6.03 -16.39 -8.20
CA ARG A 31 5.26 -17.43 -7.50
C ARG A 31 5.99 -18.74 -7.29
N ASP A 32 6.99 -19.01 -8.13
CA ASP A 32 7.80 -20.23 -8.05
C ASP A 32 8.99 -20.10 -7.08
N ASP A 33 9.19 -18.90 -6.51
CA ASP A 33 10.22 -18.63 -5.52
C ASP A 33 9.65 -17.88 -4.31
N PRO A 34 9.21 -18.57 -3.27
CA PRO A 34 8.63 -17.93 -2.08
C PRO A 34 9.65 -17.10 -1.27
N GLU A 35 10.95 -17.25 -1.53
CA GLU A 35 12.01 -16.46 -0.89
C GLU A 35 12.31 -15.15 -1.64
N ALA A 36 11.72 -14.93 -2.80
CA ALA A 36 11.95 -13.70 -3.58
C ALA A 36 11.27 -12.45 -2.98
N GLY A 37 10.24 -12.63 -2.16
CA GLY A 37 9.38 -11.53 -1.70
C GLY A 37 8.59 -10.90 -2.85
N SER A 38 7.75 -9.92 -2.54
CA SER A 38 6.99 -9.16 -3.53
C SER A 38 7.51 -7.73 -3.64
N ALA A 39 7.74 -7.28 -4.86
CA ALA A 39 8.19 -5.93 -5.19
C ALA A 39 7.09 -5.17 -5.96
N TRP A 40 7.23 -3.86 -6.07
CA TRP A 40 6.46 -3.07 -7.03
C TRP A 40 7.34 -2.75 -8.23
N ASP A 41 6.98 -3.27 -9.39
CA ASP A 41 7.50 -2.82 -10.67
C ASP A 41 6.52 -1.81 -11.29
N VAL A 42 6.96 -1.09 -12.31
CA VAL A 42 6.15 -0.07 -12.96
C VAL A 42 6.33 -0.07 -14.48
N VAL A 43 5.22 0.07 -15.17
CA VAL A 43 5.19 0.37 -16.60
C VAL A 43 4.43 1.65 -16.85
N THR A 44 4.77 2.38 -17.91
CA THR A 44 4.02 3.56 -18.32
C THR A 44 3.35 3.34 -19.67
N THR A 45 2.20 4.01 -19.87
CA THR A 45 1.44 3.98 -21.10
C THR A 45 0.64 5.25 -21.30
N ARG A 46 0.37 5.61 -22.57
CA ARG A 46 -0.54 6.71 -22.94
C ARG A 46 -1.80 6.22 -23.65
N ASP A 47 -1.82 4.94 -24.06
CA ASP A 47 -2.85 4.38 -24.92
C ASP A 47 -3.38 3.02 -24.45
N PHE A 48 -2.83 2.46 -23.37
CA PHE A 48 -3.11 1.11 -22.86
C PHE A 48 -2.88 -0.02 -23.88
N VAL A 49 -2.08 0.27 -24.91
CA VAL A 49 -1.68 -0.69 -25.96
C VAL A 49 -0.17 -0.86 -25.98
N THR A 50 0.55 0.26 -25.88
CA THR A 50 2.01 0.30 -25.84
C THR A 50 2.46 0.59 -24.40
N PHE A 51 3.34 -0.27 -23.89
CA PHE A 51 3.87 -0.13 -22.52
C PHE A 51 5.37 0.07 -22.57
N THR A 52 5.85 0.97 -21.72
CA THR A 52 7.28 1.19 -21.47
C THR A 52 7.61 0.69 -20.08
N ASP A 53 8.51 -0.28 -19.99
CA ASP A 53 9.03 -0.77 -18.71
C ASP A 53 9.92 0.30 -18.07
N ARG A 54 9.68 0.58 -16.79
CA ARG A 54 10.43 1.53 -15.97
C ARG A 54 11.22 0.84 -14.85
N GLY A 55 11.13 -0.48 -14.77
CA GLY A 55 11.82 -1.28 -13.75
C GLY A 55 11.12 -1.30 -12.39
N THR A 56 11.89 -1.56 -11.35
CA THR A 56 11.40 -1.71 -9.98
C THR A 56 11.32 -0.35 -9.27
N ALA A 57 10.12 0.02 -8.82
CA ALA A 57 9.89 1.22 -8.01
C ALA A 57 10.17 0.93 -6.53
N ILE A 58 9.55 -0.10 -5.96
CA ILE A 58 9.75 -0.52 -4.57
C ILE A 58 10.28 -1.95 -4.56
N PRO A 59 11.55 -2.17 -4.23
CA PRO A 59 12.08 -3.52 -4.09
C PRO A 59 11.46 -4.23 -2.88
N ALA A 60 11.37 -5.56 -2.93
CA ALA A 60 11.09 -6.37 -1.76
C ALA A 60 12.06 -6.02 -0.63
N GLY A 61 11.59 -6.09 0.60
CA GLY A 61 12.47 -5.90 1.77
C GLY A 61 13.42 -7.07 1.96
N GLU A 62 14.43 -6.87 2.80
CA GLU A 62 15.30 -7.96 3.27
C GLU A 62 14.47 -9.03 4.01
N PRO A 63 14.97 -10.26 4.14
CA PRO A 63 14.21 -11.38 4.73
C PRO A 63 13.65 -11.13 6.13
N ASP A 64 14.23 -10.22 6.90
CA ASP A 64 13.81 -9.81 8.25
C ASP A 64 13.10 -8.44 8.29
N ALA A 65 13.01 -7.75 7.15
CA ALA A 65 12.32 -6.48 7.06
C ALA A 65 10.78 -6.66 7.09
N PRO A 66 10.02 -5.70 7.65
CA PRO A 66 8.57 -5.79 7.70
C PRO A 66 7.90 -5.77 6.33
N ASP A 67 8.56 -5.28 5.30
CA ASP A 67 8.13 -5.22 3.92
C ASP A 67 8.87 -6.22 3.01
N PHE A 68 9.24 -7.38 3.55
CA PHE A 68 9.69 -8.52 2.72
C PHE A 68 8.74 -8.71 1.53
N ASN A 69 7.44 -8.59 1.77
CA ASN A 69 6.44 -8.41 0.73
C ASN A 69 5.93 -6.96 0.78
N ALA A 70 6.18 -6.19 -0.26
CA ALA A 70 5.55 -4.91 -0.51
C ALA A 70 4.22 -5.15 -1.24
N TYR A 71 3.10 -5.14 -0.48
CA TYR A 71 1.77 -5.38 -1.02
C TYR A 71 1.06 -4.07 -1.38
N THR A 72 -0.18 -4.18 -1.82
CA THR A 72 -1.03 -3.12 -2.39
C THR A 72 -1.04 -1.81 -1.60
N GLY A 73 -1.26 -0.72 -2.32
CA GLY A 73 -1.31 0.62 -1.77
C GLY A 73 -1.72 1.69 -2.78
N SER A 74 -1.18 2.90 -2.65
CA SER A 74 -1.51 4.02 -3.53
C SER A 74 -0.36 5.03 -3.66
N VAL A 75 -0.43 5.86 -4.70
CA VAL A 75 0.51 6.95 -4.97
C VAL A 75 -0.25 8.27 -5.02
N VAL A 76 0.30 9.31 -4.40
CA VAL A 76 -0.23 10.69 -4.46
C VAL A 76 0.91 11.70 -4.55
N THR A 77 0.64 12.88 -5.10
CA THR A 77 1.59 14.00 -5.08
C THR A 77 1.22 14.98 -3.97
N GLY A 78 2.18 15.27 -3.12
CA GLY A 78 2.07 16.28 -2.05
C GLY A 78 2.08 17.72 -2.59
N PRO A 79 1.73 18.70 -1.75
CA PRO A 79 1.64 20.11 -2.17
C PRO A 79 3.00 20.73 -2.52
N ASP A 80 4.08 20.13 -2.08
CA ASP A 80 5.47 20.54 -2.40
C ASP A 80 6.03 19.86 -3.67
N GLY A 81 5.19 19.06 -4.36
CA GLY A 81 5.58 18.30 -5.55
C GLY A 81 6.31 16.99 -5.25
N THR A 82 6.49 16.64 -3.99
CA THR A 82 7.00 15.32 -3.60
C THR A 82 5.93 14.26 -3.86
N ASP A 83 6.31 13.16 -4.48
CA ASP A 83 5.45 12.00 -4.64
C ASP A 83 5.57 11.09 -3.43
N HIS A 84 4.43 10.62 -2.94
CA HIS A 84 4.32 9.74 -1.80
C HIS A 84 3.66 8.43 -2.23
N LEU A 85 4.30 7.33 -1.90
CA LEU A 85 3.80 5.99 -2.12
C LEU A 85 3.56 5.35 -0.75
N PHE A 86 2.32 4.94 -0.50
CA PHE A 86 1.93 4.20 0.69
C PHE A 86 1.59 2.78 0.28
N TYR A 87 2.11 1.79 1.00
CA TYR A 87 1.92 0.39 0.68
C TYR A 87 1.83 -0.46 1.94
N THR A 88 1.37 -1.68 1.78
CA THR A 88 1.31 -2.65 2.87
C THR A 88 2.63 -3.39 2.97
N GLY A 89 3.31 -3.27 4.10
CA GLY A 89 4.40 -4.14 4.47
C GLY A 89 3.88 -5.41 5.11
N HIS A 90 4.33 -6.56 4.63
CA HIS A 90 3.99 -7.87 5.16
C HIS A 90 5.22 -8.78 5.17
N ASN A 91 5.47 -9.39 6.32
CA ASN A 91 6.50 -10.43 6.44
C ASN A 91 5.89 -11.61 7.23
N PRO A 92 5.79 -12.81 6.64
CA PRO A 92 5.22 -13.97 7.31
C PRO A 92 6.02 -14.41 8.53
N ARG A 93 7.27 -13.93 8.70
CA ARG A 93 8.13 -14.22 9.85
C ARG A 93 7.94 -13.24 11.01
N ILE A 94 7.23 -12.12 10.80
CA ILE A 94 6.96 -11.11 11.83
C ILE A 94 5.50 -11.21 12.24
N VAL A 95 5.27 -11.76 13.43
CA VAL A 95 3.91 -12.01 13.94
C VAL A 95 3.46 -10.95 14.95
N GLY A 96 2.16 -10.81 15.09
CA GLY A 96 1.52 -9.90 16.03
C GLY A 96 1.58 -10.39 17.50
N PRO A 97 0.88 -9.67 18.38
CA PRO A 97 0.83 -9.99 19.80
C PRO A 97 0.26 -11.37 20.13
N ASP A 98 -0.48 -11.99 19.21
CA ASP A 98 -1.02 -13.36 19.34
C ASP A 98 0.06 -14.44 19.09
N GLY A 99 1.24 -14.07 18.59
CA GLY A 99 2.35 -14.97 18.29
C GLY A 99 2.14 -15.87 17.06
N GLU A 100 1.08 -15.66 16.31
CA GLU A 100 0.69 -16.54 15.19
C GLU A 100 0.40 -15.76 13.90
N THR A 101 -0.36 -14.67 13.99
CA THR A 101 -0.82 -13.93 12.81
C THR A 101 0.26 -12.96 12.32
N PRO A 102 0.73 -13.05 11.06
CA PRO A 102 1.66 -12.09 10.50
C PRO A 102 1.11 -10.66 10.53
N LEU A 103 1.97 -9.71 10.89
CA LEU A 103 1.61 -8.30 10.90
C LEU A 103 1.43 -7.75 9.48
N GLN A 104 0.47 -6.84 9.35
CA GLN A 104 0.36 -5.96 8.21
C GLN A 104 0.46 -4.52 8.68
N ILE A 105 1.36 -3.75 8.09
CA ILE A 105 1.62 -2.36 8.47
C ILE A 105 1.63 -1.45 7.25
N VAL A 106 1.30 -0.19 7.45
CA VAL A 106 1.46 0.82 6.41
C VAL A 106 2.92 1.24 6.37
N MET A 107 3.50 1.12 5.18
CA MET A 107 4.84 1.59 4.84
C MET A 107 4.75 2.84 3.98
N HIS A 108 5.83 3.65 3.97
CA HIS A 108 5.87 4.89 3.24
C HIS A 108 7.18 5.03 2.46
N ALA A 109 7.08 5.50 1.22
CA ALA A 109 8.24 5.89 0.41
C ALA A 109 7.95 7.21 -0.30
N THR A 110 9.00 7.95 -0.66
CA THR A 110 8.90 9.22 -1.40
C THR A 110 9.79 9.24 -2.63
N SER A 111 9.34 9.98 -3.67
CA SER A 111 10.12 10.32 -4.86
C SER A 111 10.13 11.83 -5.07
N ARG A 112 11.27 12.38 -5.55
CA ARG A 112 11.44 13.81 -5.88
C ARG A 112 11.99 14.01 -7.28
N ASP A 113 12.07 12.96 -8.06
CA ASP A 113 12.66 12.93 -9.40
C ASP A 113 11.69 12.45 -10.48
N GLY A 114 10.38 12.66 -10.23
CA GLY A 114 9.34 12.31 -11.19
C GLY A 114 9.04 10.80 -11.23
N LEU A 115 8.93 10.16 -10.09
CA LEU A 115 8.59 8.74 -9.93
C LEU A 115 9.70 7.75 -10.36
N THR A 116 10.92 8.27 -10.63
CA THR A 116 12.00 7.45 -11.17
C THR A 116 12.71 6.66 -10.08
N SER A 117 12.94 7.27 -8.92
CA SER A 117 13.50 6.59 -7.77
C SER A 117 12.71 6.86 -6.49
N TRP A 118 12.76 5.93 -5.56
CA TRP A 118 11.99 5.97 -4.33
C TRP A 118 12.88 5.75 -3.11
N VAL A 119 12.66 6.57 -2.08
CA VAL A 119 13.30 6.44 -0.78
C VAL A 119 12.30 5.91 0.23
N LYS A 120 12.53 4.73 0.78
CA LYS A 120 11.70 4.15 1.85
C LYS A 120 11.93 4.87 3.18
N HIS A 121 10.87 5.07 3.95
CA HIS A 121 10.85 5.71 5.26
C HIS A 121 10.32 4.74 6.33
N PRO A 122 11.10 3.75 6.76
CA PRO A 122 10.64 2.77 7.74
C PRO A 122 10.27 3.40 9.09
N GLU A 123 10.85 4.54 9.43
CA GLU A 123 10.55 5.31 10.64
C GLU A 123 9.15 5.95 10.66
N LEU A 124 8.50 6.06 9.49
CA LEU A 124 7.14 6.57 9.34
C LEU A 124 6.08 5.46 9.25
N SER A 125 6.52 4.20 9.37
CA SER A 125 5.63 3.05 9.31
C SER A 125 4.75 2.96 10.53
N PHE A 126 3.51 2.48 10.37
CA PHE A 126 2.60 2.27 11.48
C PHE A 126 1.69 1.06 11.25
N GLY A 127 1.38 0.36 12.33
CA GLY A 127 0.45 -0.76 12.36
C GLY A 127 -0.97 -0.34 12.73
N ALA A 128 -1.82 -1.35 12.95
CA ALA A 128 -3.20 -1.18 13.35
C ALA A 128 -3.33 -0.35 14.63
N THR A 129 -4.30 0.57 14.63
CA THR A 129 -4.66 1.34 15.82
C THR A 129 -5.55 0.52 16.75
N GLU A 130 -5.72 1.00 18.00
CA GLU A 130 -6.55 0.34 19.00
C GLU A 130 -7.95 -0.01 18.44
N GLY A 131 -8.40 -1.22 18.72
CA GLY A 131 -9.69 -1.75 18.27
C GLY A 131 -9.65 -2.52 16.95
N TYR A 132 -8.51 -2.57 16.24
CA TYR A 132 -8.33 -3.32 14.99
C TYR A 132 -7.32 -4.46 15.13
N GLU A 133 -7.49 -5.51 14.32
CA GLU A 133 -6.56 -6.64 14.25
C GLU A 133 -5.26 -6.24 13.54
N ALA A 134 -4.12 -6.59 14.13
CA ALA A 134 -2.80 -6.24 13.60
C ALA A 134 -2.44 -6.96 12.29
N GLY A 135 -3.06 -8.10 12.00
CA GLY A 135 -2.89 -8.86 10.77
C GLY A 135 -3.87 -8.49 9.64
N ASP A 136 -4.78 -7.53 9.89
CA ASP A 136 -5.75 -7.03 8.91
C ASP A 136 -5.73 -5.49 8.90
N TRP A 137 -4.59 -4.91 8.45
CA TRP A 137 -4.35 -3.47 8.36
C TRP A 137 -3.58 -3.17 7.10
N ARG A 138 -4.29 -3.06 5.95
CA ARG A 138 -3.66 -3.10 4.63
C ARG A 138 -4.34 -2.24 3.58
N ASP A 139 -3.73 -2.21 2.40
CA ASP A 139 -4.20 -1.58 1.16
C ASP A 139 -4.47 -0.08 1.35
N PRO A 140 -3.47 0.71 1.83
CA PRO A 140 -3.65 2.12 2.09
C PRO A 140 -3.98 2.87 0.79
N PHE A 141 -5.21 3.38 0.70
CA PHE A 141 -5.68 4.23 -0.38
C PHE A 141 -5.73 5.68 0.10
N VAL A 142 -4.80 6.50 -0.38
CA VAL A 142 -4.64 7.89 0.03
C VAL A 142 -5.25 8.82 -1.01
N PHE A 143 -6.01 9.80 -0.55
CA PHE A 143 -6.61 10.81 -1.40
C PHE A 143 -6.92 12.09 -0.63
N LYS A 144 -7.23 13.16 -1.37
CA LYS A 144 -7.74 14.41 -0.85
C LYS A 144 -9.15 14.63 -1.40
N ALA A 145 -10.14 14.77 -0.52
CA ALA A 145 -11.53 14.88 -0.96
C ALA A 145 -11.84 16.21 -1.65
N ALA A 146 -11.17 17.29 -1.23
CA ALA A 146 -11.22 18.62 -1.84
C ALA A 146 -10.00 19.42 -1.42
N GLU A 147 -9.71 20.50 -2.17
CA GLU A 147 -8.66 21.44 -1.79
C GLU A 147 -8.94 22.04 -0.41
N GLY A 148 -7.90 22.24 0.40
CA GLY A 148 -8.01 22.73 1.78
C GLY A 148 -8.50 21.71 2.81
N GLN A 149 -8.89 20.50 2.38
CA GLN A 149 -9.22 19.42 3.30
C GLN A 149 -7.96 18.60 3.67
N PRO A 150 -7.96 17.95 4.84
CA PRO A 150 -6.87 17.01 5.18
C PRO A 150 -6.83 15.83 4.21
N TRP A 151 -5.66 15.24 4.07
CA TRP A 151 -5.49 13.96 3.40
C TRP A 151 -6.23 12.87 4.17
N ARG A 152 -6.80 11.94 3.45
CA ARG A 152 -7.45 10.76 3.99
C ARG A 152 -6.74 9.51 3.49
N MET A 153 -6.64 8.53 4.36
CA MET A 153 -6.19 7.18 4.01
C MET A 153 -7.30 6.21 4.41
N LEU A 154 -7.75 5.40 3.47
CA LEU A 154 -8.66 4.29 3.72
C LEU A 154 -7.83 3.00 3.80
N LEU A 155 -8.22 2.12 4.71
CA LEU A 155 -7.53 0.86 4.96
C LEU A 155 -8.54 -0.28 5.05
N ALA A 156 -8.26 -1.39 4.38
CA ALA A 156 -8.94 -2.64 4.65
C ALA A 156 -8.53 -3.09 6.07
N ALA A 157 -9.50 -3.16 6.95
CA ALA A 157 -9.27 -3.45 8.37
C ALA A 157 -10.32 -4.40 8.94
N ARG A 158 -10.05 -4.88 10.15
CA ARG A 158 -10.94 -5.77 10.86
C ARG A 158 -10.97 -5.42 12.34
N HIS A 159 -12.17 -5.34 12.93
CA HIS A 159 -12.30 -5.15 14.37
C HIS A 159 -11.67 -6.31 15.16
N ALA A 160 -10.91 -5.98 16.20
CA ALA A 160 -10.33 -6.96 17.12
C ALA A 160 -11.40 -7.70 17.94
N ALA A 161 -12.51 -7.03 18.24
CA ALA A 161 -13.61 -7.59 19.01
C ALA A 161 -14.83 -7.93 18.13
N GLY A 162 -15.66 -8.87 18.59
CA GLY A 162 -16.89 -9.29 17.91
C GLY A 162 -16.85 -10.73 17.42
N PRO A 163 -17.88 -11.19 16.68
CA PRO A 163 -17.97 -12.55 16.19
C PRO A 163 -16.84 -12.84 15.18
N ARG A 164 -16.38 -14.09 15.11
CA ARG A 164 -15.26 -14.51 14.25
C ARG A 164 -15.40 -14.10 12.78
N ARG A 165 -16.62 -13.94 12.28
CA ARG A 165 -16.92 -13.47 10.92
C ARG A 165 -17.61 -12.12 10.97
N ARG A 166 -17.61 -11.38 9.84
CA ARG A 166 -18.33 -10.10 9.66
C ARG A 166 -17.78 -8.93 10.51
N ARG A 167 -16.48 -8.90 10.76
CA ARG A 167 -15.79 -7.81 11.46
C ARG A 167 -15.02 -6.87 10.51
N GLY A 168 -15.11 -7.12 9.19
CA GLY A 168 -14.44 -6.30 8.18
C GLY A 168 -15.03 -4.89 8.13
N VAL A 169 -14.17 -3.90 8.04
CA VAL A 169 -14.49 -2.48 7.97
C VAL A 169 -13.53 -1.78 7.00
N ILE A 170 -13.86 -0.56 6.60
CA ILE A 170 -12.90 0.37 6.00
C ILE A 170 -12.52 1.38 7.08
N ALA A 171 -11.35 1.19 7.67
CA ALA A 171 -10.79 2.15 8.62
C ALA A 171 -10.36 3.43 7.90
N GLN A 172 -10.28 4.54 8.63
CA GLN A 172 -9.87 5.83 8.08
C GLN A 172 -8.85 6.51 8.97
N MET A 173 -7.81 7.04 8.31
CA MET A 173 -6.82 7.92 8.93
C MET A 173 -6.87 9.29 8.26
N GLN A 174 -6.39 10.31 8.96
CA GLN A 174 -6.22 11.66 8.43
C GLN A 174 -4.81 12.18 8.66
N SER A 175 -4.33 13.00 7.71
CA SER A 175 -3.05 13.69 7.78
C SER A 175 -3.17 15.09 7.18
N ASP A 176 -2.40 16.03 7.71
CA ASP A 176 -2.26 17.37 7.14
C ASP A 176 -1.01 17.50 6.26
N ASP A 177 -0.03 16.58 6.44
CA ASP A 177 1.32 16.65 5.89
C ASP A 177 1.79 15.39 5.12
N LEU A 178 0.95 14.34 5.02
CA LEU A 178 1.28 13.02 4.46
C LEU A 178 2.33 12.24 5.27
N MET A 179 2.86 12.79 6.36
CA MET A 179 3.91 12.20 7.18
C MET A 179 3.36 11.67 8.51
N THR A 180 2.42 12.40 9.09
CA THR A 180 1.82 12.06 10.39
C THR A 180 0.35 11.72 10.20
N TRP A 181 -0.06 10.54 10.63
CA TRP A 181 -1.42 10.03 10.47
C TRP A 181 -2.10 9.85 11.82
N ARG A 182 -3.36 10.30 11.94
CA ARG A 182 -4.20 10.12 13.12
C ARG A 182 -5.47 9.34 12.78
N PRO A 183 -5.90 8.40 13.63
CA PRO A 183 -7.15 7.69 13.42
C PRO A 183 -8.36 8.62 13.56
N VAL A 184 -9.37 8.37 12.75
CA VAL A 184 -10.68 9.02 12.83
C VAL A 184 -11.77 7.96 12.75
N GLU A 185 -13.05 8.36 12.78
CA GLU A 185 -14.16 7.43 12.60
C GLU A 185 -14.00 6.62 11.31
N ALA A 186 -14.29 5.32 11.36
CA ALA A 186 -14.21 4.44 10.20
C ALA A 186 -15.05 4.99 9.03
N PHE A 187 -14.52 4.92 7.83
CA PHE A 187 -15.23 5.34 6.61
C PHE A 187 -16.48 4.50 6.38
N TRP A 188 -16.36 3.20 6.64
CA TRP A 188 -17.47 2.26 6.54
C TRP A 188 -17.36 1.20 7.62
N ASP A 189 -18.37 1.14 8.48
CA ASP A 189 -18.51 0.16 9.54
C ASP A 189 -19.97 -0.30 9.61
N PRO A 190 -20.30 -1.45 9.02
CA PRO A 190 -21.69 -1.90 8.96
C PRO A 190 -22.26 -2.28 10.31
N ARG A 191 -21.43 -2.56 11.33
CA ARG A 191 -21.82 -3.04 12.70
C ARG A 191 -22.98 -4.04 12.71
N ARG A 192 -23.15 -4.75 11.59
CA ARG A 192 -24.25 -5.69 11.41
C ARG A 192 -23.71 -7.11 11.51
N TYR A 193 -23.67 -7.60 12.71
CA TYR A 193 -23.36 -9.00 13.00
C TYR A 193 -24.59 -9.91 12.79
N VAL A 194 -25.39 -9.63 11.79
CA VAL A 194 -26.60 -10.41 11.49
C VAL A 194 -26.25 -11.65 10.68
#